data_a5b62b13af2956df60eae0f09450a9c7
#
_entry.id   a5b62b13af2956df60eae0f09450a9c7
#
_cell.length_a   1.000
_cell.length_b   1.000
_cell.length_c   1.000
_cell.angle_alpha   90.00
_cell.angle_beta   90.00
_cell.angle_gamma   90.00
#
_symmetry.space_group_name_H-M   'P 1'
#
loop_
_entity.id
_entity.type
_entity.pdbx_description
1 polymer ?
#
loop_
_entity_poly.entity_id
_entity_poly.type
_entity_poly.pdbx_seq_one_letter_code
_entity_poly.pdbx_strand_id
1 'polypeptide(L)'
;YRRQRQMCIRDSGSPMLAATLNGKLVFCLSGNPFAAAATLEQYAIPALLRAAGRCEEGCLLPRTTCTLTTGFSKPSKVARYLRAKAMGGSVTIPGEGSAEAHSSGSLSAMMGCNCLVELPAGSGPVAPGEEVEVLFFVQ
;
A
#
# COMPACT_ATOMS: atom_id res chain seq x y z
N TYR A 1 14.33 24.60 14.07
CA TYR A 1 13.12 24.78 13.25
C TYR A 1 12.68 23.41 12.73
N ARG A 2 11.53 22.92 13.17
CA ARG A 2 11.02 21.60 12.84
C ARG A 2 10.40 21.64 11.44
N ARG A 3 11.08 21.10 10.44
CA ARG A 3 10.42 20.81 9.15
C ARG A 3 9.67 19.49 9.28
N GLN A 4 8.40 19.57 9.59
CA GLN A 4 7.48 18.45 9.44
C GLN A 4 7.12 18.30 7.96
N ARG A 5 7.49 17.18 7.33
CA ARG A 5 6.91 16.80 6.05
C ARG A 5 5.73 15.91 6.33
N GLN A 6 4.55 16.43 6.11
CA GLN A 6 3.31 15.67 6.17
C GLN A 6 3.10 15.02 4.80
N MET A 7 3.24 13.71 4.73
CA MET A 7 2.83 12.94 3.55
C MET A 7 1.46 12.34 3.85
N CYS A 8 0.47 12.79 3.12
CA CYS A 8 -0.88 12.20 3.16
C CYS A 8 -0.96 11.11 2.10
N ILE A 9 -0.98 9.86 2.53
CA ILE A 9 -1.43 8.76 1.68
C ILE A 9 -2.91 8.61 1.96
N ARG A 10 -3.71 8.95 0.96
CA ARG A 10 -5.15 8.81 1.05
C ARG A 10 -5.59 7.52 0.37
N ASP A 11 -5.57 6.42 1.08
CA ASP A 11 -6.40 5.30 0.68
C ASP A 11 -7.54 5.09 1.66
N SER A 12 -7.69 5.42 2.73
CA SER A 12 -8.81 5.30 3.68
C SER A 12 -9.02 6.55 4.51
N GLY A 13 -8.45 7.67 4.06
CA GLY A 13 -8.47 8.92 4.82
C GLY A 13 -7.54 8.92 6.03
N SER A 14 -6.61 7.97 6.12
CA SER A 14 -5.69 7.85 7.25
C SER A 14 -4.34 8.47 6.93
N PRO A 15 -3.99 9.61 7.53
CA PRO A 15 -2.70 10.28 7.30
C PRO A 15 -1.56 9.53 7.98
N MET A 16 -0.38 9.56 7.36
CA MET A 16 0.89 9.22 7.99
C MET A 16 1.69 10.50 8.22
N LEU A 17 2.39 10.59 9.34
CA LEU A 17 3.36 11.64 9.59
C LEU A 17 4.77 11.06 9.65
N ALA A 18 5.68 11.64 8.87
CA ALA A 18 7.11 11.38 8.99
C ALA A 18 7.83 12.64 9.45
N ALA A 19 8.71 12.51 10.41
CA ALA A 19 9.46 13.63 10.98
C ALA A 19 10.87 13.19 11.40
N THR A 20 11.73 14.17 11.63
CA THR A 20 13.01 13.96 12.31
C THR A 20 12.99 14.69 13.66
N LEU A 21 13.43 14.00 14.71
CA LEU A 21 13.58 14.55 16.04
C LEU A 21 14.99 14.21 16.56
N ASN A 22 15.80 15.23 16.79
CA ASN A 22 17.18 15.07 17.27
C ASN A 22 18.00 14.08 16.43
N GLY A 23 17.88 14.17 15.09
CA GLY A 23 18.57 13.29 14.14
C GLY A 23 17.97 11.88 14.01
N LYS A 24 16.88 11.58 14.72
CA LYS A 24 16.19 10.29 14.65
C LYS A 24 14.94 10.39 13.77
N LEU A 25 14.68 9.34 12.99
CA LEU A 25 13.46 9.23 12.21
C LEU A 25 12.29 8.85 13.12
N VAL A 26 11.16 9.52 12.92
CA VAL A 26 9.91 9.26 13.63
C VAL A 26 8.79 9.08 12.60
N PHE A 27 8.11 7.95 12.67
CA PHE A 27 6.93 7.66 11.84
C PHE A 27 5.71 7.50 12.74
N CYS A 28 4.67 8.29 12.49
CA CYS A 28 3.37 8.14 13.13
C CYS A 28 2.45 7.46 12.12
N LEU A 29 2.15 6.20 12.34
CA LEU A 29 1.28 5.41 11.48
C LEU A 29 -0.18 5.58 11.90
N SER A 30 -1.09 5.29 10.98
CA SER A 30 -2.53 5.31 11.24
C SER A 30 -2.92 4.29 12.31
N GLY A 31 -3.97 4.57 13.07
CA GLY A 31 -4.63 3.59 13.93
C GLY A 31 -5.42 2.52 13.16
N ASN A 32 -5.64 2.72 11.86
CA ASN A 32 -6.23 1.71 10.99
C ASN A 32 -5.17 0.63 10.64
N PRO A 33 -5.41 -0.65 10.99
CA PRO A 33 -4.41 -1.71 10.82
C PRO A 33 -3.89 -1.89 9.40
N PHE A 34 -4.77 -1.85 8.41
CA PHE A 34 -4.36 -1.97 7.00
C PHE A 34 -3.54 -0.75 6.55
N ALA A 35 -4.01 0.45 6.87
CA ALA A 35 -3.30 1.66 6.49
C ALA A 35 -1.93 1.75 7.19
N ALA A 36 -1.83 1.31 8.45
CA ALA A 36 -0.56 1.22 9.17
C ALA A 36 0.40 0.26 8.49
N ALA A 37 -0.04 -0.95 8.14
CA ALA A 37 0.78 -1.94 7.45
C ALA A 37 1.22 -1.46 6.06
N ALA A 38 0.29 -0.94 5.25
CA ALA A 38 0.61 -0.43 3.92
C ALA A 38 1.62 0.73 3.95
N THR A 39 1.49 1.65 4.93
CA THR A 39 2.42 2.77 5.07
C THR A 39 3.76 2.36 5.69
N LEU A 40 3.77 1.36 6.58
CA LEU A 40 5.00 0.76 7.09
C LEU A 40 5.83 0.18 5.93
N GLU A 41 5.23 -0.66 5.10
CA GLU A 41 5.89 -1.30 3.94
C GLU A 41 6.39 -0.27 2.92
N GLN A 42 5.57 0.72 2.57
CA GLN A 42 5.90 1.65 1.50
C GLN A 42 6.88 2.76 1.91
N TYR A 43 6.95 3.12 3.19
CA TYR A 43 7.71 4.30 3.62
C TYR A 43 8.65 4.05 4.78
N ALA A 44 8.18 3.42 5.85
CA ALA A 44 9.02 3.25 7.04
C ALA A 44 10.11 2.21 6.81
N ILE A 45 9.79 1.06 6.24
CA ILE A 45 10.79 0.02 5.93
C ILE A 45 11.83 0.53 4.91
N PRO A 46 11.47 1.12 3.77
CA PRO A 46 12.43 1.73 2.86
C PRO A 46 13.36 2.76 3.53
N ALA A 47 12.81 3.62 4.38
CA ALA A 47 13.61 4.61 5.09
C ALA A 47 14.59 3.96 6.10
N LEU A 48 14.17 2.92 6.80
CA LEU A 48 15.03 2.15 7.70
C LEU A 48 16.13 1.40 6.94
N LEU A 49 15.81 0.77 5.81
CA LEU A 49 16.78 0.11 4.95
C LEU A 49 17.81 1.11 4.40
N ARG A 50 17.36 2.30 4.01
CA ARG A 50 18.25 3.38 3.58
C ARG A 50 19.15 3.87 4.72
N ALA A 51 18.59 4.04 5.91
CA ALA A 51 19.35 4.40 7.10
C ALA A 51 20.37 3.32 7.51
N ALA A 52 20.09 2.06 7.21
CA ALA A 52 21.00 0.92 7.40
C ALA A 52 22.08 0.82 6.30
N GLY A 53 22.11 1.74 5.33
CA GLY A 53 23.15 1.81 4.31
C GLY A 53 22.83 1.06 3.01
N ARG A 54 21.60 0.59 2.79
CA ARG A 54 21.23 0.01 1.49
C ARG A 54 21.20 1.07 0.40
N CYS A 55 21.50 0.66 -0.84
CA CYS A 55 21.32 1.52 -2.01
C CYS A 55 19.84 1.85 -2.21
N GLU A 56 19.55 2.95 -2.90
CA GLU A 56 18.17 3.46 -3.06
C GLU A 56 17.27 2.45 -3.74
N GLU A 57 17.75 1.82 -4.81
CA GLU A 57 17.01 0.81 -5.58
C GLU A 57 16.65 -0.43 -4.71
N GLY A 58 17.55 -0.84 -3.80
CA GLY A 58 17.31 -1.95 -2.88
C GLY A 58 16.41 -1.61 -1.69
N CYS A 59 15.97 -0.36 -1.56
CA CYS A 59 15.05 0.05 -0.50
C CYS A 59 13.58 0.08 -0.96
N LEU A 60 13.34 0.22 -2.25
CA LEU A 60 11.98 0.32 -2.80
C LEU A 60 11.32 -1.06 -2.86
N LEU A 61 10.00 -1.09 -2.70
CA LEU A 61 9.23 -2.31 -2.92
C LEU A 61 9.36 -2.76 -4.38
N PRO A 62 9.59 -4.07 -4.64
CA PRO A 62 9.56 -4.60 -5.98
C PRO A 62 8.21 -4.34 -6.65
N ARG A 63 8.24 -3.81 -7.86
CA ARG A 63 7.05 -3.49 -8.65
C ARG A 63 7.00 -4.36 -9.89
N THR A 64 5.81 -4.79 -10.28
CA THR A 64 5.56 -5.48 -11.54
C THR A 64 4.12 -5.27 -12.00
N THR A 65 3.86 -5.56 -13.25
CA THR A 65 2.51 -5.57 -13.80
C THR A 65 1.94 -6.98 -13.71
N CYS A 66 0.71 -7.11 -13.22
CA CYS A 66 -0.03 -8.38 -13.15
C CYS A 66 -1.42 -8.22 -13.74
N THR A 67 -1.97 -9.33 -14.25
CA THR A 67 -3.35 -9.37 -14.72
C THR A 67 -4.31 -9.55 -13.54
N LEU A 68 -5.28 -8.65 -13.41
CA LEU A 68 -6.29 -8.71 -12.36
C LEU A 68 -7.29 -9.84 -12.63
N THR A 69 -7.49 -10.73 -11.67
CA THR A 69 -8.46 -11.84 -11.77
C THR A 69 -9.85 -11.47 -11.25
N THR A 70 -9.91 -10.49 -10.35
CA THR A 70 -11.16 -9.99 -9.75
C THR A 70 -11.24 -8.50 -10.03
N GLY A 71 -12.39 -7.99 -10.45
CA GLY A 71 -12.56 -6.55 -10.69
C GLY A 71 -12.54 -5.72 -9.41
N PHE A 72 -12.52 -4.40 -9.56
CA PHE A 72 -12.74 -3.46 -8.47
C PHE A 72 -13.66 -2.34 -8.94
N SER A 73 -14.90 -2.31 -8.42
CA SER A 73 -15.98 -1.47 -8.95
C SER A 73 -15.94 -0.01 -8.51
N LYS A 74 -15.15 0.34 -7.48
CA LYS A 74 -15.17 1.69 -6.91
C LYS A 74 -14.17 2.60 -7.62
N PRO A 75 -14.61 3.72 -8.22
CA PRO A 75 -13.70 4.71 -8.78
C PRO A 75 -12.88 5.36 -7.66
N SER A 76 -11.66 5.76 -7.96
CA SER A 76 -10.77 6.40 -7.00
C SER A 76 -10.37 7.79 -7.45
N LYS A 77 -10.75 8.82 -6.66
CA LYS A 77 -10.31 10.20 -6.90
C LYS A 77 -8.85 10.45 -6.52
N VAL A 78 -8.29 9.56 -5.72
CA VAL A 78 -6.91 9.61 -5.20
C VAL A 78 -6.23 8.27 -5.47
N ALA A 79 -4.90 8.23 -5.45
CA ALA A 79 -4.18 6.97 -5.56
C ALA A 79 -4.63 6.04 -4.43
N ARG A 80 -4.90 4.78 -4.76
CA ARG A 80 -5.42 3.78 -3.82
C ARG A 80 -4.55 2.53 -3.88
N TYR A 81 -4.26 2.00 -2.72
CA TYR A 81 -3.57 0.73 -2.56
C TYR A 81 -4.54 -0.30 -1.99
N LEU A 82 -4.68 -1.42 -2.69
CA LEU A 82 -5.56 -2.51 -2.31
C LEU A 82 -4.71 -3.72 -1.94
N ARG A 83 -5.02 -4.35 -0.81
CA ARG A 83 -4.40 -5.62 -0.45
C ARG A 83 -4.76 -6.68 -1.47
N ALA A 84 -3.78 -7.49 -1.86
CA ALA A 84 -3.98 -8.49 -2.90
C ALA A 84 -3.04 -9.68 -2.72
N LYS A 85 -3.35 -10.74 -3.43
CA LYS A 85 -2.52 -11.93 -3.56
C LYS A 85 -2.11 -12.10 -5.01
N ALA A 86 -0.83 -11.99 -5.28
CA ALA A 86 -0.26 -12.22 -6.60
C ALA A 86 0.39 -13.61 -6.66
N MET A 87 0.19 -14.30 -7.77
CA MET A 87 0.79 -15.59 -8.08
C MET A 87 0.82 -15.80 -9.59
N GLY A 88 2.01 -16.17 -10.13
CA GLY A 88 2.15 -16.55 -11.54
C GLY A 88 1.76 -15.46 -12.54
N GLY A 89 2.00 -14.18 -12.24
CA GLY A 89 1.64 -13.06 -13.13
C GLY A 89 0.18 -12.60 -13.01
N SER A 90 -0.62 -13.28 -12.19
CA SER A 90 -2.00 -12.89 -11.89
C SER A 90 -2.12 -12.33 -10.49
N VAL A 91 -3.06 -11.41 -10.27
CA VAL A 91 -3.34 -10.83 -8.96
C VAL A 91 -4.83 -10.86 -8.65
N THR A 92 -5.15 -11.23 -7.43
CA THR A 92 -6.52 -11.33 -6.91
C THR A 92 -6.70 -10.36 -5.75
N ILE A 93 -7.73 -9.52 -5.81
CA ILE A 93 -8.15 -8.67 -4.70
C ILE A 93 -9.17 -9.48 -3.89
N PRO A 94 -8.89 -9.86 -2.63
CA PRO A 94 -9.80 -10.68 -1.85
C PRO A 94 -11.08 -9.92 -1.49
N GLY A 95 -12.22 -10.63 -1.51
CA GLY A 95 -13.49 -10.14 -0.98
C GLY A 95 -14.23 -9.15 -1.85
N GLU A 96 -14.05 -9.19 -3.15
CA GLU A 96 -14.88 -8.43 -4.07
C GLU A 96 -16.35 -8.82 -3.91
N GLY A 97 -17.22 -7.81 -3.78
CA GLY A 97 -18.66 -8.00 -3.51
C GLY A 97 -19.04 -8.06 -2.02
N SER A 98 -18.07 -8.16 -1.10
CA SER A 98 -18.32 -8.10 0.35
C SER A 98 -17.85 -6.75 0.92
N ALA A 99 -18.77 -6.01 1.51
CA ALA A 99 -18.42 -4.76 2.19
C ALA A 99 -17.47 -4.98 3.39
N GLU A 100 -17.49 -6.18 3.95
CA GLU A 100 -16.69 -6.58 5.12
C GLU A 100 -15.23 -6.87 4.74
N ALA A 101 -14.98 -7.45 3.57
CA ALA A 101 -13.64 -7.79 3.12
C ALA A 101 -12.76 -6.56 2.83
N HIS A 102 -13.38 -5.44 2.51
CA HIS A 102 -12.72 -4.15 2.34
C HIS A 102 -12.83 -3.25 3.57
N SER A 103 -13.35 -3.78 4.69
CA SER A 103 -13.34 -3.09 5.97
C SER A 103 -11.90 -2.84 6.40
N SER A 104 -11.57 -1.58 6.54
CA SER A 104 -10.22 -1.12 6.90
C SER A 104 -9.80 -1.51 8.31
N GLY A 105 -10.72 -2.00 9.15
CA GLY A 105 -10.46 -2.43 10.51
C GLY A 105 -10.11 -3.92 10.68
N SER A 106 -10.17 -4.72 9.62
CA SER A 106 -9.93 -6.17 9.71
C SER A 106 -8.49 -6.55 9.40
N LEU A 107 -7.72 -6.93 10.42
CA LEU A 107 -6.39 -7.55 10.25
C LEU A 107 -6.46 -8.91 9.55
N SER A 108 -7.52 -9.68 9.82
CA SER A 108 -7.72 -10.99 9.18
C SER A 108 -7.81 -10.89 7.66
N ALA A 109 -8.29 -9.78 7.14
CA ALA A 109 -8.37 -9.55 5.70
C ALA A 109 -6.99 -9.32 5.03
N MET A 110 -5.91 -9.18 5.80
CA MET A 110 -4.53 -9.16 5.29
C MET A 110 -3.91 -10.56 5.23
N MET A 111 -4.51 -11.55 5.88
CA MET A 111 -3.99 -12.92 5.87
C MET A 111 -3.97 -13.48 4.45
N GLY A 112 -2.81 -13.99 4.05
CA GLY A 112 -2.61 -14.54 2.71
C GLY A 112 -2.38 -13.50 1.60
N CYS A 113 -2.40 -12.19 1.90
CA CYS A 113 -1.95 -11.15 0.97
C CYS A 113 -0.41 -11.07 0.98
N ASN A 114 0.18 -10.89 -0.20
CA ASN A 114 1.63 -10.74 -0.37
C ASN A 114 2.02 -9.48 -1.12
N CYS A 115 1.04 -8.66 -1.50
CA CYS A 115 1.25 -7.46 -2.30
C CYS A 115 0.14 -6.43 -2.13
N LEU A 116 0.40 -5.25 -2.68
CA LEU A 116 -0.57 -4.17 -2.88
C LEU A 116 -0.79 -3.98 -4.38
N VAL A 117 -2.04 -3.84 -4.79
CA VAL A 117 -2.40 -3.31 -6.11
C VAL A 117 -2.48 -1.80 -6.01
N GLU A 118 -1.79 -1.08 -6.88
CA GLU A 118 -1.85 0.37 -6.99
C GLU A 118 -2.89 0.76 -8.05
N LEU A 119 -3.89 1.52 -7.63
CA LEU A 119 -4.84 2.18 -8.53
C LEU A 119 -4.52 3.67 -8.58
N PRO A 120 -4.14 4.23 -9.73
CA PRO A 120 -3.81 5.65 -9.85
C PRO A 120 -4.97 6.57 -9.49
N ALA A 121 -4.66 7.80 -9.11
CA ALA A 121 -5.68 8.83 -8.91
C ALA A 121 -6.46 9.08 -10.20
N GLY A 122 -7.77 9.18 -10.10
CA GLY A 122 -8.65 9.37 -11.24
C GLY A 122 -9.04 8.08 -11.98
N SER A 123 -8.56 6.89 -11.51
CA SER A 123 -8.98 5.64 -12.12
C SER A 123 -10.47 5.39 -11.90
N GLY A 124 -11.10 4.86 -12.96
CA GLY A 124 -12.45 4.31 -12.91
C GLY A 124 -12.47 2.93 -12.25
N PRO A 125 -13.61 2.24 -12.36
CA PRO A 125 -13.66 0.82 -12.05
C PRO A 125 -12.66 0.04 -12.91
N VAL A 126 -12.03 -0.99 -12.35
CA VAL A 126 -11.10 -1.87 -13.05
C VAL A 126 -11.74 -3.24 -13.21
N ALA A 127 -11.76 -3.76 -14.43
CA ALA A 127 -12.39 -5.04 -14.75
C ALA A 127 -11.40 -6.22 -14.60
N PRO A 128 -11.92 -7.46 -14.39
CA PRO A 128 -11.08 -8.65 -14.53
C PRO A 128 -10.44 -8.71 -15.92
N GLY A 129 -9.17 -9.12 -15.98
CA GLY A 129 -8.39 -9.17 -17.22
C GLY A 129 -7.57 -7.91 -17.49
N GLU A 130 -7.80 -6.81 -16.79
CA GLU A 130 -6.97 -5.61 -16.91
C GLU A 130 -5.63 -5.78 -16.21
N GLU A 131 -4.61 -5.11 -16.77
CA GLU A 131 -3.27 -5.03 -16.17
C GLU A 131 -3.22 -3.95 -15.10
N VAL A 132 -2.65 -4.28 -13.95
CA VAL A 132 -2.50 -3.36 -12.81
C VAL A 132 -1.08 -3.43 -12.27
N GLU A 133 -0.62 -2.32 -11.70
CA GLU A 133 0.67 -2.28 -11.02
C GLU A 133 0.56 -2.90 -9.62
N VAL A 134 1.53 -3.75 -9.30
CA VAL A 134 1.58 -4.51 -8.06
C VAL A 134 2.90 -4.24 -7.35
N LEU A 135 2.83 -3.95 -6.06
CA LEU A 135 3.97 -3.77 -5.16
C LEU A 135 4.04 -4.97 -4.21
N PHE A 136 5.15 -5.71 -4.24
CA PHE A 136 5.34 -6.84 -3.34
C PHE A 136 5.87 -6.40 -1.98
N PHE A 137 5.36 -7.02 -0.90
CA PHE A 137 5.92 -6.81 0.43
C PHE A 137 7.35 -7.31 0.50
N VAL A 138 8.19 -6.62 1.30
CA VAL A 138 9.53 -7.10 1.60
C VAL A 138 9.40 -8.34 2.48
N GLN A 139 9.92 -9.46 2.02
CA GLN A 139 10.01 -10.71 2.79
C GLN A 139 11.32 -10.75 3.57
#